data_53a8e1c437311a2cb971d1534f3a259a
#
_entry.id   53a8e1c437311a2cb971d1534f3a259a
#
_cell.length_a   1.000
_cell.length_b   1.000
_cell.length_c   1.000
_cell.angle_alpha   90.00
_cell.angle_beta   90.00
_cell.angle_gamma   90.00
#
_symmetry.space_group_name_H-M   'P 1'
#
loop_
_entity.id
_entity.type
_entity.pdbx_description
1 polymer ?
#
loop_
_entity_poly.entity_id
_entity_poly.type
_entity_poly.pdbx_seq_one_letter_code
_entity_poly.pdbx_strand_id
1 'polypeptide(L)'
;MENLFANTGIGKHIIRTHHWGIVLPTLEKAEAFIKTFGLQEYYRGHVKAYDADLIFTKHGNGVDAVEFIIPLSGVLTEFNKGKGGIAHVAYLVDDINAVSEEIKAMGYELLEKEPQEGTEDIIVNFIRPKYTQGILVELIQQVGDINYDATFTSRWGEK
;
A
#
# COMPACT_ATOMS: atom_id res chain seq x y z
N MET A 1 11.35 18.17 12.08
CA MET A 1 10.47 18.51 10.92
C MET A 1 9.08 18.75 11.45
N GLU A 2 8.44 19.81 11.05
CA GLU A 2 7.07 20.09 11.46
C GLU A 2 6.12 19.02 10.88
N ASN A 3 5.20 18.53 11.71
CA ASN A 3 4.16 17.64 11.23
C ASN A 3 3.16 18.45 10.40
N LEU A 4 3.04 18.13 9.12
CA LEU A 4 2.15 18.82 8.19
C LEU A 4 0.68 18.36 8.30
N PHE A 5 0.43 17.27 9.00
CA PHE A 5 -0.93 16.83 9.29
C PHE A 5 -1.47 17.55 10.51
N ALA A 6 -2.75 17.90 10.47
CA ALA A 6 -3.41 18.54 11.61
C ALA A 6 -3.43 17.62 12.83
N ASN A 7 -3.28 18.19 14.00
CA ASN A 7 -3.35 17.45 15.28
C ASN A 7 -4.80 17.12 15.67
N THR A 8 -5.61 16.72 14.71
CA THR A 8 -7.03 16.35 14.86
C THR A 8 -7.34 15.09 14.06
N GLY A 9 -8.42 14.43 14.40
CA GLY A 9 -8.75 13.16 13.78
C GLY A 9 -7.59 12.18 13.92
N ILE A 10 -7.33 11.42 12.88
CA ILE A 10 -6.18 10.50 12.83
C ILE A 10 -4.89 11.18 12.35
N GLY A 11 -4.95 12.45 11.94
CA GLY A 11 -3.80 13.18 11.42
C GLY A 11 -2.62 13.24 12.38
N LYS A 12 -2.88 13.29 13.70
CA LYS A 12 -1.84 13.25 14.74
C LYS A 12 -0.99 11.97 14.73
N HIS A 13 -1.51 10.88 14.14
CA HIS A 13 -0.82 9.60 14.02
C HIS A 13 -0.15 9.40 12.66
N ILE A 14 -0.45 10.26 11.68
CA ILE A 14 0.12 10.13 10.34
C ILE A 14 1.52 10.74 10.32
N ILE A 15 2.48 9.92 9.94
CA ILE A 15 3.88 10.35 9.77
C ILE A 15 4.07 10.97 8.38
N ARG A 16 3.59 10.28 7.34
CA ARG A 16 3.65 10.71 5.94
C ARG A 16 2.78 9.82 5.05
N THR A 17 2.60 10.22 3.80
CA THR A 17 2.19 9.29 2.74
C THR A 17 3.27 8.23 2.58
N HIS A 18 2.88 6.97 2.49
CA HIS A 18 3.83 5.86 2.33
C HIS A 18 3.97 5.47 0.87
N HIS A 19 2.86 5.16 0.20
CA HIS A 19 2.86 4.80 -1.21
C HIS A 19 1.51 5.06 -1.88
N TRP A 20 1.54 4.99 -3.20
CA TRP A 20 0.37 4.94 -4.06
C TRP A 20 0.24 3.53 -4.62
N GLY A 21 -0.91 2.91 -4.45
CA GLY A 21 -1.23 1.62 -5.05
C GLY A 21 -1.81 1.80 -6.44
N ILE A 22 -1.16 1.22 -7.43
CA ILE A 22 -1.57 1.28 -8.84
C ILE A 22 -1.82 -0.14 -9.34
N VAL A 23 -3.05 -0.44 -9.70
CA VAL A 23 -3.39 -1.69 -10.38
C VAL A 23 -3.04 -1.57 -11.85
N LEU A 24 -2.26 -2.51 -12.36
CA LEU A 24 -1.98 -2.64 -13.78
C LEU A 24 -2.32 -4.05 -14.26
N PRO A 25 -2.95 -4.19 -15.43
CA PRO A 25 -3.47 -5.49 -15.86
C PRO A 25 -2.38 -6.51 -16.24
N THR A 26 -1.16 -6.07 -16.49
CA THR A 26 -0.05 -6.96 -16.84
C THR A 26 1.28 -6.48 -16.28
N LEU A 27 2.18 -7.42 -16.03
CA LEU A 27 3.55 -7.13 -15.61
C LEU A 27 4.30 -6.22 -16.61
N GLU A 28 4.12 -6.44 -17.91
CA GLU A 28 4.75 -5.61 -18.95
C GLU A 28 4.38 -4.12 -18.83
N LYS A 29 3.14 -3.82 -18.46
CA LYS A 29 2.69 -2.43 -18.24
C LYS A 29 3.34 -1.82 -17.02
N ALA A 30 3.52 -2.58 -15.95
CA ALA A 30 4.24 -2.12 -14.76
C ALA A 30 5.71 -1.84 -15.09
N GLU A 31 6.38 -2.76 -15.77
CA GLU A 31 7.77 -2.60 -16.17
C GLU A 31 7.97 -1.42 -17.15
N ALA A 32 7.04 -1.21 -18.06
CA ALA A 32 7.07 -0.05 -18.96
C ALA A 32 6.92 1.26 -18.20
N PHE A 33 6.04 1.31 -17.20
CA PHE A 33 5.87 2.49 -16.34
C PHE A 33 7.15 2.78 -15.54
N ILE A 34 7.70 1.76 -14.88
CA ILE A 34 8.95 1.85 -14.12
C ILE A 34 10.08 2.39 -14.99
N LYS A 35 10.23 1.84 -16.18
CA LYS A 35 11.26 2.27 -17.15
C LYS A 35 11.05 3.71 -17.62
N THR A 36 9.80 4.10 -17.91
CA THR A 36 9.48 5.44 -18.42
C THR A 36 9.86 6.53 -17.42
N PHE A 37 9.61 6.31 -16.14
CA PHE A 37 9.87 7.28 -15.09
C PHE A 37 11.20 7.07 -14.35
N GLY A 38 11.99 6.07 -14.73
CA GLY A 38 13.25 5.76 -14.08
C GLY A 38 13.12 5.37 -12.62
N LEU A 39 12.01 4.72 -12.26
CA LEU A 39 11.77 4.28 -10.89
C LEU A 39 12.73 3.14 -10.52
N GLN A 40 13.14 3.09 -9.28
CA GLN A 40 13.99 2.02 -8.77
C GLN A 40 13.14 1.03 -7.98
N GLU A 41 13.12 -0.21 -8.41
CA GLU A 41 12.49 -1.29 -7.66
C GLU A 41 13.33 -1.63 -6.43
N TYR A 42 12.67 -2.03 -5.34
CA TYR A 42 13.36 -2.64 -4.21
C TYR A 42 12.74 -3.99 -3.78
N TYR A 43 11.51 -4.27 -4.18
CA TYR A 43 10.81 -5.48 -3.75
C TYR A 43 9.84 -5.96 -4.81
N ARG A 44 9.79 -7.29 -5.00
CA ARG A 44 8.72 -7.99 -5.70
C ARG A 44 8.17 -9.10 -4.82
N GLY A 45 6.86 -9.24 -4.76
CA GLY A 45 6.21 -10.25 -3.96
C GLY A 45 4.91 -10.73 -4.58
N HIS A 46 4.29 -11.71 -3.91
CA HIS A 46 2.98 -12.22 -4.27
C HIS A 46 2.08 -12.27 -3.04
N VAL A 47 0.91 -11.67 -3.14
CA VAL A 47 -0.11 -11.69 -2.09
C VAL A 47 -1.16 -12.72 -2.43
N LYS A 48 -1.12 -13.84 -1.72
CA LYS A 48 -2.06 -14.97 -1.95
C LYS A 48 -3.52 -14.59 -1.74
N ALA A 49 -3.81 -13.73 -0.75
CA ALA A 49 -5.17 -13.32 -0.42
C ALA A 49 -5.90 -12.65 -1.59
N TYR A 50 -5.17 -11.98 -2.47
CA TYR A 50 -5.71 -11.27 -3.63
C TYR A 50 -5.26 -11.86 -4.97
N ASP A 51 -4.48 -12.92 -4.93
CA ASP A 51 -3.84 -13.53 -6.10
C ASP A 51 -3.23 -12.47 -7.03
N ALA A 52 -2.35 -11.66 -6.47
CA ALA A 52 -1.72 -10.56 -7.16
C ALA A 52 -0.22 -10.53 -6.94
N ASP A 53 0.52 -10.25 -8.00
CA ASP A 53 1.94 -9.93 -7.92
C ASP A 53 2.12 -8.45 -7.60
N LEU A 54 3.11 -8.14 -6.77
CA LEU A 54 3.43 -6.79 -6.34
C LEU A 54 4.83 -6.39 -6.74
N ILE A 55 4.99 -5.13 -7.13
CA ILE A 55 6.29 -4.50 -7.29
C ILE A 55 6.28 -3.20 -6.49
N PHE A 56 7.19 -3.07 -5.53
CA PHE A 56 7.42 -1.83 -4.81
C PHE A 56 8.64 -1.09 -5.35
N THR A 57 8.50 0.21 -5.48
CA THR A 57 9.62 1.11 -5.80
C THR A 57 10.21 1.72 -4.53
N LYS A 58 11.47 2.14 -4.61
CA LYS A 58 12.15 2.86 -3.53
C LYS A 58 11.48 4.21 -3.28
N HIS A 59 11.50 4.63 -2.03
CA HIS A 59 11.09 5.96 -1.60
C HIS A 59 12.25 6.69 -0.92
N GLY A 60 12.08 7.98 -0.71
CA GLY A 60 13.06 8.85 -0.03
C GLY A 60 13.25 10.16 -0.78
N ASN A 61 13.92 11.13 -0.15
CA ASN A 61 14.20 12.43 -0.75
C ASN A 61 12.95 13.13 -1.32
N GLY A 62 11.80 13.00 -0.62
CA GLY A 62 10.54 13.59 -1.05
C GLY A 62 9.79 12.80 -2.14
N VAL A 63 10.24 11.59 -2.44
CA VAL A 63 9.56 10.68 -3.38
C VAL A 63 8.87 9.58 -2.61
N ASP A 64 7.57 9.45 -2.79
CA ASP A 64 6.80 8.34 -2.24
C ASP A 64 7.00 7.08 -3.08
N ALA A 65 6.90 5.92 -2.44
CA ALA A 65 6.90 4.65 -3.14
C ALA A 65 5.66 4.50 -4.03
N VAL A 66 5.80 3.70 -5.06
CA VAL A 66 4.66 3.18 -5.84
C VAL A 66 4.61 1.67 -5.63
N GLU A 67 3.42 1.18 -5.31
CA GLU A 67 3.10 -0.24 -5.30
C GLU A 67 2.35 -0.57 -6.60
N PHE A 68 2.97 -1.32 -7.49
CA PHE A 68 2.28 -1.88 -8.64
C PHE A 68 1.65 -3.21 -8.26
N ILE A 69 0.35 -3.32 -8.50
CA ILE A 69 -0.46 -4.50 -8.20
C ILE A 69 -0.85 -5.11 -9.55
N ILE A 70 -0.39 -6.32 -9.81
CA ILE A 70 -0.67 -7.06 -11.03
C ILE A 70 -1.58 -8.23 -10.65
N PRO A 71 -2.91 -8.09 -10.76
CA PRO A 71 -3.83 -9.15 -10.39
C PRO A 71 -3.78 -10.29 -11.40
N LEU A 72 -3.73 -11.52 -10.90
CA LEU A 72 -3.74 -12.73 -11.71
C LEU A 72 -5.15 -13.33 -11.82
N SER A 73 -5.96 -13.11 -10.80
CA SER A 73 -7.37 -13.51 -10.76
C SER A 73 -8.19 -12.62 -9.80
N GLY A 74 -9.46 -12.91 -9.66
CA GLY A 74 -10.34 -12.25 -8.68
C GLY A 74 -10.79 -10.86 -9.08
N VAL A 75 -11.36 -10.15 -8.10
CA VAL A 75 -12.06 -8.88 -8.32
C VAL A 75 -11.15 -7.74 -8.81
N LEU A 76 -9.87 -7.79 -8.49
CA LEU A 76 -8.92 -6.75 -8.91
C LEU A 76 -8.66 -6.78 -10.42
N THR A 77 -8.90 -7.90 -11.10
CA THR A 77 -8.80 -7.97 -12.58
C THR A 77 -9.83 -7.10 -13.27
N GLU A 78 -10.96 -6.85 -12.59
CA GLU A 78 -12.05 -6.01 -13.10
C GLU A 78 -11.88 -4.53 -12.70
N PHE A 79 -10.84 -4.20 -11.93
CA PHE A 79 -10.63 -2.83 -11.46
C PHE A 79 -10.58 -1.85 -12.64
N ASN A 80 -11.42 -0.81 -12.55
CA ASN A 80 -11.60 0.16 -13.63
C ASN A 80 -11.90 -0.50 -14.99
N LYS A 81 -12.78 -1.48 -15.00
CA LYS A 81 -13.15 -2.25 -16.20
C LYS A 81 -11.94 -2.94 -16.87
N GLY A 82 -11.03 -3.46 -16.04
CA GLY A 82 -9.82 -4.14 -16.49
C GLY A 82 -8.72 -3.22 -17.04
N LYS A 83 -8.87 -1.90 -16.94
CA LYS A 83 -7.88 -0.94 -17.41
C LYS A 83 -6.79 -0.63 -16.38
N GLY A 84 -7.08 -0.89 -15.11
CA GLY A 84 -6.22 -0.48 -14.01
C GLY A 84 -6.30 1.01 -13.69
N GLY A 85 -5.38 1.48 -12.88
CA GLY A 85 -5.28 2.85 -12.41
C GLY A 85 -4.94 2.94 -10.94
N ILE A 86 -5.00 4.14 -10.37
CA ILE A 86 -4.74 4.37 -8.95
C ILE A 86 -5.86 3.70 -8.14
N ALA A 87 -5.48 2.77 -7.27
CA ALA A 87 -6.42 1.97 -6.48
C ALA A 87 -6.53 2.45 -5.03
N HIS A 88 -5.41 2.82 -4.40
CA HIS A 88 -5.40 3.28 -3.02
C HIS A 88 -4.28 4.26 -2.74
N VAL A 89 -4.42 4.95 -1.62
CA VAL A 89 -3.36 5.72 -0.98
C VAL A 89 -3.04 5.09 0.37
N ALA A 90 -1.78 4.97 0.70
CA ALA A 90 -1.32 4.43 1.97
C ALA A 90 -0.67 5.52 2.83
N TYR A 91 -1.02 5.55 4.10
CA TYR A 91 -0.42 6.41 5.11
C TYR A 91 0.40 5.61 6.10
N LEU A 92 1.64 6.02 6.30
CA LEU A 92 2.46 5.52 7.40
C LEU A 92 2.00 6.17 8.70
N VAL A 93 1.70 5.35 9.69
CA VAL A 93 1.23 5.78 11.02
C VAL A 93 2.19 5.32 12.11
N ASP A 94 2.16 6.01 13.23
CA ASP A 94 2.99 5.69 14.40
C ASP A 94 2.48 4.48 15.19
N ASP A 95 1.16 4.33 15.32
CA ASP A 95 0.50 3.23 16.03
C ASP A 95 -0.81 2.86 15.34
N ILE A 96 -0.79 1.76 14.60
CA ILE A 96 -1.96 1.30 13.82
C ILE A 96 -3.11 0.84 14.72
N ASN A 97 -2.82 0.36 15.92
CA ASN A 97 -3.87 -0.06 16.85
C ASN A 97 -4.58 1.17 17.44
N ALA A 98 -3.82 2.19 17.84
CA ALA A 98 -4.40 3.45 18.30
C ALA A 98 -5.26 4.12 17.22
N VAL A 99 -4.77 4.18 16.00
CA VAL A 99 -5.52 4.69 14.84
C VAL A 99 -6.79 3.87 14.60
N SER A 100 -6.70 2.56 14.67
CA SER A 100 -7.85 1.66 14.47
C SER A 100 -8.94 1.92 15.50
N GLU A 101 -8.58 2.12 16.76
CA GLU A 101 -9.55 2.42 17.81
C GLU A 101 -10.20 3.80 17.60
N GLU A 102 -9.46 4.80 17.17
CA GLU A 102 -10.03 6.11 16.85
C GLU A 102 -11.00 6.08 15.67
N ILE A 103 -10.65 5.33 14.63
CA ILE A 103 -11.53 5.12 13.47
C ILE A 103 -12.84 4.44 13.89
N LYS A 104 -12.75 3.40 14.72
CA LYS A 104 -13.94 2.73 15.29
C LYS A 104 -14.76 3.68 16.17
N ALA A 105 -14.10 4.54 16.97
CA ALA A 105 -14.78 5.53 17.81
C ALA A 105 -15.53 6.59 16.98
N MET A 106 -15.11 6.87 15.75
CA MET A 106 -15.84 7.71 14.80
C MET A 106 -17.06 7.01 14.18
N GLY A 107 -17.27 5.73 14.48
CA GLY A 107 -18.32 4.91 13.87
C GLY A 107 -17.94 4.37 12.48
N TYR A 108 -16.66 4.39 12.15
CA TYR A 108 -16.16 3.88 10.87
C TYR A 108 -15.68 2.43 11.02
N GLU A 109 -15.72 1.70 9.92
CA GLU A 109 -15.31 0.30 9.90
C GLU A 109 -14.02 0.15 9.08
N LEU A 110 -13.12 -0.62 9.64
CA LEU A 110 -11.94 -1.12 8.93
C LEU A 110 -12.32 -2.34 8.09
N LEU A 111 -11.51 -2.64 7.10
CA LEU A 111 -11.70 -3.80 6.24
C LEU A 111 -11.48 -5.10 7.03
N GLU A 112 -10.40 -5.14 7.79
CA GLU A 112 -10.05 -6.27 8.64
C GLU A 112 -10.36 -5.98 10.10
N LYS A 113 -10.76 -7.00 10.84
CA LYS A 113 -11.05 -6.88 12.27
C LYS A 113 -9.83 -6.45 13.07
N GLU A 114 -8.68 -7.01 12.71
CA GLU A 114 -7.37 -6.71 13.29
C GLU A 114 -6.38 -6.41 12.16
N PRO A 115 -5.35 -5.59 12.41
CA PRO A 115 -4.29 -5.37 11.43
C PRO A 115 -3.63 -6.68 10.99
N GLN A 116 -3.29 -6.77 9.73
CA GLN A 116 -2.70 -7.94 9.10
C GLN A 116 -1.22 -7.71 8.79
N GLU A 117 -0.46 -8.79 8.74
CA GLU A 117 0.89 -8.72 8.21
C GLU A 117 0.85 -8.36 6.72
N GLY A 118 1.59 -7.34 6.35
CA GLY A 118 1.83 -6.97 4.97
C GLY A 118 3.11 -7.59 4.44
N THR A 119 3.66 -6.96 3.42
CA THR A 119 4.99 -7.30 2.92
C THR A 119 6.04 -6.52 3.70
N GLU A 120 7.29 -7.02 3.79
CA GLU A 120 8.43 -6.22 4.26
C GLU A 120 8.28 -5.56 5.65
N ASP A 121 8.11 -6.35 6.69
CA ASP A 121 8.10 -5.85 8.07
C ASP A 121 7.10 -4.69 8.31
N ILE A 122 5.95 -4.76 7.67
CA ILE A 122 4.84 -3.85 7.91
C ILE A 122 3.60 -4.60 8.38
N ILE A 123 2.77 -3.90 9.14
CA ILE A 123 1.41 -4.32 9.44
C ILE A 123 0.44 -3.32 8.83
N VAL A 124 -0.68 -3.82 8.32
CA VAL A 124 -1.60 -3.03 7.50
C VAL A 124 -3.06 -3.25 7.89
N ASN A 125 -3.87 -2.24 7.65
CA ASN A 125 -5.32 -2.36 7.59
C ASN A 125 -5.87 -1.30 6.64
N PHE A 126 -7.12 -1.43 6.27
CA PHE A 126 -7.77 -0.53 5.31
C PHE A 126 -9.02 0.09 5.92
N ILE A 127 -9.24 1.38 5.64
CA ILE A 127 -10.51 2.03 5.93
C ILE A 127 -11.45 1.73 4.76
N ARG A 128 -12.66 1.28 5.07
CA ARG A 128 -13.64 0.98 4.02
C ARG A 128 -13.98 2.22 3.21
N PRO A 129 -13.98 2.13 1.87
CA PRO A 129 -14.16 3.30 0.98
C PRO A 129 -15.42 4.11 1.24
N LYS A 130 -16.48 3.50 1.78
CA LYS A 130 -17.72 4.21 2.10
C LYS A 130 -17.54 5.34 3.12
N TYR A 131 -16.47 5.30 3.91
CA TYR A 131 -16.15 6.31 4.92
C TYR A 131 -15.12 7.36 4.44
N THR A 132 -14.50 7.12 3.29
CA THR A 132 -13.43 7.92 2.72
C THR A 132 -13.77 8.39 1.29
N GLN A 133 -15.03 8.68 1.06
CA GLN A 133 -15.55 9.24 -0.20
C GLN A 133 -15.29 8.34 -1.42
N GLY A 134 -15.25 7.04 -1.22
CA GLY A 134 -14.99 6.06 -2.28
C GLY A 134 -13.52 5.76 -2.52
N ILE A 135 -12.62 6.36 -1.76
CA ILE A 135 -11.17 6.12 -1.86
C ILE A 135 -10.78 5.01 -0.88
N LEU A 136 -10.11 3.97 -1.36
CA LEU A 136 -9.51 2.98 -0.47
C LEU A 136 -8.28 3.61 0.20
N VAL A 137 -8.28 3.67 1.52
CA VAL A 137 -7.15 4.20 2.31
C VAL A 137 -6.53 3.06 3.10
N GLU A 138 -5.24 2.85 2.90
CA GLU A 138 -4.43 1.90 3.65
C GLU A 138 -3.71 2.59 4.79
N LEU A 139 -3.68 1.94 5.94
CA LEU A 139 -2.90 2.34 7.10
C LEU A 139 -1.75 1.35 7.27
N ILE A 140 -0.56 1.87 7.43
CA ILE A 140 0.67 1.08 7.55
C ILE A 140 1.43 1.48 8.78
N GLN A 141 1.87 0.50 9.56
CA GLN A 141 2.89 0.69 10.57
C GLN A 141 4.11 -0.13 10.23
N GLN A 142 5.28 0.52 10.21
CA GLN A 142 6.56 -0.15 10.07
C GLN A 142 6.90 -0.88 11.37
N VAL A 143 7.18 -2.16 11.31
CA VAL A 143 7.55 -2.99 12.48
C VAL A 143 8.99 -3.48 12.43
N GLY A 144 9.71 -3.26 11.33
CA GLY A 144 11.11 -3.57 11.13
C GLY A 144 11.79 -2.55 10.24
N ASP A 145 13.05 -2.78 9.91
CA ASP A 145 13.83 -1.90 9.04
C ASP A 145 13.57 -2.20 7.56
N ILE A 146 13.49 -1.15 6.75
CA ILE A 146 13.41 -1.31 5.31
C ILE A 146 14.79 -1.66 4.76
N ASN A 147 14.90 -2.79 4.09
CA ASN A 147 16.13 -3.22 3.42
C ASN A 147 15.96 -3.10 1.91
N TYR A 148 16.44 -2.01 1.34
CA TYR A 148 16.39 -1.78 -0.11
C TYR A 148 17.29 -2.71 -0.93
N ASP A 149 18.20 -3.43 -0.27
CA ASP A 149 19.07 -4.40 -0.91
C ASP A 149 18.55 -5.84 -0.79
N ALA A 150 17.36 -6.00 -0.18
CA ALA A 150 16.74 -7.31 -0.05
C ALA A 150 16.51 -7.96 -1.42
N THR A 151 16.76 -9.25 -1.48
CA THR A 151 16.44 -10.05 -2.66
C THR A 151 14.92 -10.19 -2.77
N PHE A 152 14.41 -10.11 -3.98
CA PHE A 152 12.99 -10.33 -4.23
C PHE A 152 12.58 -11.72 -3.79
N THR A 153 11.53 -11.76 -2.97
CA THR A 153 10.89 -13.01 -2.54
C THR A 153 9.52 -13.06 -3.19
N SER A 154 9.43 -13.68 -4.33
CA SER A 154 8.19 -13.73 -5.07
C SER A 154 8.04 -15.04 -5.80
N ARG A 155 6.84 -15.31 -6.28
CA ARG A 155 6.62 -16.47 -7.13
C ARG A 155 7.46 -16.44 -8.43
N TRP A 156 7.94 -15.28 -8.86
CA TRP A 156 8.85 -15.19 -10.01
C TRP A 156 10.29 -15.54 -9.66
N GLY A 157 10.72 -15.17 -8.45
CA GLY A 157 12.08 -15.36 -8.00
C GLY A 157 12.29 -16.57 -7.11
N GLU A 158 11.24 -17.10 -6.56
CA GLU A 158 11.28 -18.32 -5.78
C GLU A 158 11.56 -19.52 -6.64
N LYS A 159 12.35 -20.37 -6.13
CA LYS A 159 12.76 -21.59 -6.83
C LYS A 159 12.52 -22.82 -5.97
#